data_5386da771ec6768ff2c026f8c2757a19
#
_entry.id   5386da771ec6768ff2c026f8c2757a19
#
_cell.length_a   1.000
_cell.length_b   1.000
_cell.length_c   1.000
_cell.angle_alpha   90.00
_cell.angle_beta   90.00
_cell.angle_gamma   90.00
#
_symmetry.space_group_name_H-M   'P 1'
#
loop_
_entity.id
_entity.type
_entity.pdbx_description
1 polymer ?
#
loop_
_entity_poly.entity_id
_entity_poly.type
_entity_poly.pdbx_seq_one_letter_code
_entity_poly.pdbx_strand_id
1 'polypeptide(L)'
;GVYNDSDYNEAVGTAKTTPFGAYPDTIEYTLGKMTSVNNSNMPAMDTYTDNAYTRYIKSVLNVQNVDVFEANDSQYNTNVSMAVSMNRLPDIMVVSSQSELEQLIENGMIEDLTDSYNNCLTDRIKSMYASYGSALMDMVTYDGKIMALPETNITDGPNLVWLRKDWMDILGL
;
A
#
# COMPACT_ATOMS: atom_id res chain seq x y z
N GLY A 1 -11.13 4.44 14.65
CA GLY A 1 -11.56 3.92 15.95
C GLY A 1 -10.37 3.32 16.66
N VAL A 2 -10.34 3.42 17.96
CA VAL A 2 -9.31 2.72 18.75
C VAL A 2 -9.79 1.28 18.89
N TYR A 3 -9.02 0.33 18.37
CA TYR A 3 -9.26 -1.09 18.62
C TYR A 3 -9.10 -1.34 20.12
N ASN A 4 -10.06 -2.00 20.73
CA ASN A 4 -9.96 -2.48 22.10
C ASN A 4 -9.60 -3.97 22.10
N ASP A 5 -9.21 -4.52 23.24
CA ASP A 5 -8.78 -5.92 23.34
C ASP A 5 -9.89 -6.92 22.94
N SER A 6 -11.17 -6.54 23.06
CA SER A 6 -12.27 -7.40 22.64
C SER A 6 -12.39 -7.46 21.12
N ASP A 7 -12.21 -6.33 20.41
CA ASP A 7 -12.24 -6.26 18.95
C ASP A 7 -11.09 -7.08 18.35
N TYR A 8 -9.90 -7.02 18.99
CA TYR A 8 -8.77 -7.85 18.59
C TYR A 8 -9.08 -9.35 18.75
N ASN A 9 -9.64 -9.77 19.86
CA ASN A 9 -9.96 -11.17 20.13
C ASN A 9 -11.00 -11.73 19.13
N GLU A 10 -11.97 -10.92 18.69
CA GLU A 10 -12.93 -11.32 17.66
C GLU A 10 -12.29 -11.39 16.28
N ALA A 11 -11.26 -10.61 16.00
CA ALA A 11 -10.55 -10.56 14.73
C ALA A 11 -9.51 -11.68 14.56
N VAL A 12 -9.07 -12.33 15.64
CA VAL A 12 -8.05 -13.38 15.58
C VAL A 12 -8.54 -14.58 14.77
N GLY A 13 -7.73 -15.03 13.82
CA GLY A 13 -8.05 -16.14 12.93
C GLY A 13 -8.87 -15.76 11.69
N THR A 14 -9.25 -14.48 11.53
CA THR A 14 -10.07 -14.03 10.40
C THR A 14 -9.27 -13.27 9.31
N ALA A 15 -7.94 -13.32 9.37
CA ALA A 15 -7.03 -12.53 8.52
C ALA A 15 -7.30 -12.66 7.01
N LYS A 16 -7.79 -13.84 6.56
CA LYS A 16 -8.04 -14.08 5.12
C LYS A 16 -9.48 -13.84 4.69
N THR A 17 -10.36 -13.49 5.60
CA THR A 17 -11.81 -13.47 5.35
C THR A 17 -12.49 -12.15 5.63
N THR A 18 -11.81 -11.24 6.33
CA THR A 18 -12.38 -9.93 6.67
C THR A 18 -11.32 -8.83 6.62
N PRO A 19 -11.71 -7.58 6.32
CA PRO A 19 -10.85 -6.43 6.58
C PRO A 19 -10.46 -6.37 8.06
N PHE A 20 -9.19 -6.04 8.34
CA PHE A 20 -8.63 -5.98 9.70
C PHE A 20 -8.67 -7.30 10.49
N GLY A 21 -8.87 -8.43 9.82
CA GLY A 21 -8.68 -9.72 10.46
C GLY A 21 -7.24 -9.94 10.89
N ALA A 22 -7.04 -10.54 12.08
CA ALA A 22 -5.72 -10.76 12.65
C ALA A 22 -5.28 -12.22 12.52
N TYR A 23 -3.98 -12.43 12.42
CA TYR A 23 -3.37 -13.76 12.51
C TYR A 23 -3.23 -14.18 13.98
N PRO A 24 -3.43 -15.47 14.31
CA PRO A 24 -3.22 -15.96 15.68
C PRO A 24 -1.76 -15.90 16.11
N ASP A 25 -0.84 -16.14 15.18
CA ASP A 25 0.61 -16.04 15.38
C ASP A 25 1.16 -14.87 14.55
N THR A 26 2.24 -14.25 15.00
CA THR A 26 2.87 -13.16 14.25
C THR A 26 3.39 -13.66 12.91
N ILE A 27 2.91 -13.05 11.83
CA ILE A 27 3.39 -13.30 10.47
C ILE A 27 4.41 -12.22 10.12
N GLU A 28 5.61 -12.63 9.77
CA GLU A 28 6.60 -11.77 9.13
C GLU A 28 6.41 -11.83 7.62
N TYR A 29 6.44 -10.65 6.97
CA TYR A 29 6.46 -10.54 5.52
C TYR A 29 7.60 -9.65 5.07
N THR A 30 8.20 -9.98 3.94
CA THR A 30 9.30 -9.22 3.37
C THR A 30 8.79 -8.11 2.46
N LEU A 31 9.41 -6.95 2.55
CA LEU A 31 8.97 -5.75 1.85
C LEU A 31 10.14 -5.08 1.12
N GLY A 32 9.95 -4.78 -0.16
CA GLY A 32 10.73 -3.79 -0.87
C GLY A 32 10.16 -2.40 -0.55
N LYS A 33 10.82 -1.66 0.35
CA LYS A 33 10.31 -0.38 0.87
C LYS A 33 10.70 0.78 -0.02
N MET A 34 9.70 1.45 -0.58
CA MET A 34 9.92 2.75 -1.22
C MET A 34 10.01 3.84 -0.15
N THR A 35 11.07 4.64 -0.20
CA THR A 35 11.36 5.70 0.77
C THR A 35 11.39 7.06 0.08
N SER A 36 11.25 8.13 0.86
CA SER A 36 11.43 9.49 0.38
C SER A 36 12.84 10.00 0.70
N VAL A 37 13.41 10.83 -0.18
CA VAL A 37 14.70 11.51 0.05
C VAL A 37 14.65 12.49 1.22
N ASN A 38 13.47 13.00 1.57
CA ASN A 38 13.26 13.97 2.63
C ASN A 38 12.36 13.42 3.73
N ASN A 39 12.94 12.76 4.69
CA ASN A 39 12.21 12.21 5.83
C ASN A 39 12.46 12.98 7.13
N SER A 40 12.50 14.33 7.02
CA SER A 40 12.79 15.22 8.14
C SER A 40 11.75 15.18 9.28
N ASN A 41 10.58 14.59 9.03
CA ASN A 41 9.48 14.51 9.99
C ASN A 41 9.40 13.15 10.73
N MET A 42 10.32 12.22 10.46
CA MET A 42 10.37 10.97 11.21
C MET A 42 10.88 11.24 12.64
N PRO A 43 10.18 10.80 13.68
CA PRO A 43 10.68 10.90 15.05
C PRO A 43 12.07 10.28 15.21
N ALA A 44 12.90 10.86 16.06
CA ALA A 44 14.33 10.49 16.18
C ALA A 44 14.60 9.02 16.54
N MET A 45 13.63 8.35 17.16
CA MET A 45 13.74 6.94 17.56
C MET A 45 13.06 5.98 16.59
N ASP A 46 12.34 6.50 15.60
CA ASP A 46 11.62 5.70 14.61
C ASP A 46 12.51 5.34 13.41
N THR A 47 12.23 4.20 12.81
CA THR A 47 12.83 3.72 11.57
C THR A 47 11.73 3.36 10.57
N TYR A 48 12.07 2.99 9.35
CA TYR A 48 11.08 2.53 8.38
C TYR A 48 10.41 1.21 8.80
N THR A 49 11.10 0.36 9.54
CA THR A 49 10.58 -0.92 10.04
C THR A 49 9.96 -0.82 11.41
N ASP A 50 10.32 0.18 12.21
CA ASP A 50 9.78 0.39 13.57
C ASP A 50 9.35 1.85 13.75
N ASN A 51 8.08 2.10 13.60
CA ASN A 51 7.44 3.41 13.76
C ASN A 51 5.99 3.25 14.24
N ALA A 52 5.31 4.35 14.51
CA ALA A 52 3.94 4.31 15.00
C ALA A 52 2.99 3.51 14.10
N TYR A 53 3.17 3.57 12.77
CA TYR A 53 2.35 2.85 11.81
C TYR A 53 2.61 1.34 11.84
N THR A 54 3.87 0.92 11.80
CA THR A 54 4.23 -0.50 11.83
C THR A 54 3.86 -1.16 13.15
N ARG A 55 4.05 -0.44 14.28
CA ARG A 55 3.60 -0.88 15.61
C ARG A 55 2.07 -1.04 15.67
N TYR A 56 1.33 -0.09 15.07
CA TYR A 56 -0.13 -0.17 15.02
C TYR A 56 -0.60 -1.37 14.19
N ILE A 57 -0.06 -1.56 12.98
CA ILE A 57 -0.39 -2.72 12.13
C ILE A 57 -0.10 -4.03 12.86
N LYS A 58 1.05 -4.13 13.53
CA LYS A 58 1.39 -5.31 14.33
C LYS A 58 0.37 -5.55 15.43
N SER A 59 -0.05 -4.51 16.14
CA SER A 59 -1.04 -4.64 17.22
C SER A 59 -2.44 -5.05 16.75
N VAL A 60 -2.82 -4.65 15.53
CA VAL A 60 -4.17 -4.91 14.99
C VAL A 60 -4.22 -6.20 14.18
N LEU A 61 -3.25 -6.46 13.34
CA LEU A 61 -3.26 -7.56 12.37
C LEU A 61 -2.34 -8.72 12.76
N ASN A 62 -1.47 -8.51 13.74
CA ASN A 62 -0.40 -9.43 14.14
C ASN A 62 0.55 -9.77 12.98
N VAL A 63 0.91 -8.75 12.19
CA VAL A 63 1.89 -8.86 11.10
C VAL A 63 3.07 -7.92 11.34
N GLN A 64 4.24 -8.30 10.86
CA GLN A 64 5.45 -7.51 10.98
C GLN A 64 6.19 -7.48 9.64
N ASN A 65 6.53 -6.28 9.17
CA ASN A 65 7.35 -6.12 7.98
C ASN A 65 8.84 -6.33 8.28
N VAL A 66 9.51 -6.95 7.31
CA VAL A 66 10.97 -7.08 7.26
C VAL A 66 11.40 -6.44 5.93
N ASP A 67 11.97 -5.23 5.99
CA ASP A 67 12.38 -4.53 4.79
C ASP A 67 13.68 -5.17 4.25
N VAL A 68 13.60 -5.81 3.08
CA VAL A 68 14.76 -6.44 2.44
C VAL A 68 15.60 -5.42 1.66
N PHE A 69 15.00 -4.31 1.27
CA PHE A 69 15.67 -3.09 0.84
C PHE A 69 14.80 -1.87 1.10
N GLU A 70 15.46 -0.74 1.34
CA GLU A 70 14.88 0.59 1.49
C GLU A 70 15.54 1.51 0.48
N ALA A 71 14.78 2.06 -0.46
CA ALA A 71 15.33 2.88 -1.52
C ALA A 71 14.31 3.88 -2.05
N ASN A 72 14.79 4.95 -2.68
CA ASN A 72 13.94 5.95 -3.33
C ASN A 72 14.07 5.88 -4.85
N ASP A 73 13.05 6.38 -5.53
CA ASP A 73 13.02 6.67 -6.98
C ASP A 73 13.76 5.64 -7.85
N SER A 74 14.79 6.09 -8.58
CA SER A 74 15.54 5.25 -9.51
C SER A 74 16.28 4.09 -8.85
N GLN A 75 16.74 4.25 -7.61
CA GLN A 75 17.39 3.17 -6.88
C GLN A 75 16.39 2.08 -6.50
N TYR A 76 15.15 2.47 -6.18
CA TYR A 76 14.08 1.51 -5.92
C TYR A 76 13.82 0.62 -7.16
N ASN A 77 13.63 1.24 -8.32
CA ASN A 77 13.41 0.51 -9.58
C ASN A 77 14.59 -0.42 -9.93
N THR A 78 15.82 0.01 -9.65
CA THR A 78 17.02 -0.83 -9.83
C THR A 78 16.96 -2.06 -8.92
N ASN A 79 16.59 -1.90 -7.65
CA ASN A 79 16.49 -3.00 -6.70
C ASN A 79 15.36 -3.97 -7.09
N VAL A 80 14.21 -3.47 -7.56
CA VAL A 80 13.13 -4.31 -8.09
C VAL A 80 13.61 -5.13 -9.28
N SER A 81 14.25 -4.49 -10.27
CA SER A 81 14.79 -5.19 -11.46
C SER A 81 15.82 -6.25 -11.09
N MET A 82 16.65 -6.00 -10.08
CA MET A 82 17.59 -7.00 -9.55
C MET A 82 16.85 -8.16 -8.88
N ALA A 83 15.85 -7.89 -8.05
CA ALA A 83 15.06 -8.93 -7.39
C ALA A 83 14.35 -9.84 -8.40
N VAL A 84 13.78 -9.25 -9.46
CA VAL A 84 13.15 -9.97 -10.58
C VAL A 84 14.18 -10.85 -11.29
N SER A 85 15.32 -10.29 -11.68
CA SER A 85 16.36 -11.03 -12.45
C SER A 85 16.99 -12.17 -11.66
N MET A 86 17.04 -12.04 -10.33
CA MET A 86 17.56 -13.07 -9.42
C MET A 86 16.48 -14.09 -8.99
N ASN A 87 15.24 -13.90 -9.39
CA ASN A 87 14.09 -14.65 -8.90
C ASN A 87 14.01 -14.68 -7.37
N ARG A 88 14.24 -13.52 -6.74
CA ARG A 88 14.24 -13.32 -5.28
C ARG A 88 13.39 -12.11 -4.93
N LEU A 89 12.09 -12.25 -5.16
CA LEU A 89 11.14 -11.19 -4.86
C LEU A 89 10.88 -11.10 -3.36
N PRO A 90 10.73 -9.89 -2.80
CA PRO A 90 10.05 -9.74 -1.51
C PRO A 90 8.57 -10.13 -1.65
N ASP A 91 7.90 -10.41 -0.53
CA ASP A 91 6.47 -10.73 -0.53
C ASP A 91 5.63 -9.54 -1.05
N ILE A 92 6.09 -8.31 -0.80
CA ILE A 92 5.42 -7.09 -1.27
C ILE A 92 6.46 -6.14 -1.87
N MET A 93 6.15 -5.62 -3.05
CA MET A 93 6.93 -4.58 -3.72
C MET A 93 6.05 -3.74 -4.64
N VAL A 94 6.55 -2.60 -5.06
CA VAL A 94 5.91 -1.73 -6.06
C VAL A 94 6.60 -1.94 -7.40
N VAL A 95 5.83 -2.09 -8.47
CA VAL A 95 6.33 -2.05 -9.85
C VAL A 95 5.86 -0.77 -10.52
N SER A 96 6.70 -0.18 -11.36
CA SER A 96 6.47 1.15 -11.92
C SER A 96 5.91 1.13 -13.35
N SER A 97 5.82 -0.04 -13.98
CA SER A 97 5.32 -0.16 -15.34
C SER A 97 4.44 -1.39 -15.54
N GLN A 98 3.51 -1.26 -16.48
CA GLN A 98 2.65 -2.38 -16.87
C GLN A 98 3.43 -3.53 -17.48
N SER A 99 4.49 -3.23 -18.23
CA SER A 99 5.36 -4.26 -18.81
C SER A 99 6.10 -5.09 -17.78
N GLU A 100 6.50 -4.49 -16.65
CA GLU A 100 7.07 -5.25 -15.53
C GLU A 100 6.01 -6.15 -14.87
N LEU A 101 4.79 -5.65 -14.68
CA LEU A 101 3.69 -6.45 -14.15
C LEU A 101 3.39 -7.65 -15.08
N GLU A 102 3.29 -7.42 -16.37
CA GLU A 102 3.06 -8.48 -17.37
C GLU A 102 4.16 -9.55 -17.33
N GLN A 103 5.43 -9.13 -17.26
CA GLN A 103 6.55 -10.05 -17.13
C GLN A 103 6.47 -10.92 -15.87
N LEU A 104 6.06 -10.34 -14.73
CA LEU A 104 5.88 -11.08 -13.47
C LEU A 104 4.75 -12.10 -13.57
N ILE A 105 3.65 -11.73 -14.24
CA ILE A 105 2.50 -12.61 -14.49
C ILE A 105 2.91 -13.78 -15.41
N GLU A 106 3.53 -13.49 -16.55
CA GLU A 106 3.95 -14.49 -17.53
C GLU A 106 4.93 -15.52 -16.93
N ASN A 107 5.77 -15.08 -16.01
CA ASN A 107 6.72 -15.96 -15.34
C ASN A 107 6.16 -16.63 -14.07
N GLY A 108 4.89 -16.39 -13.73
CA GLY A 108 4.26 -16.96 -12.54
C GLY A 108 4.92 -16.54 -11.22
N MET A 109 5.43 -15.31 -11.16
CA MET A 109 6.21 -14.80 -10.02
C MET A 109 5.36 -14.08 -8.99
N ILE A 110 4.08 -13.82 -9.25
CA ILE A 110 3.15 -13.13 -8.36
C ILE A 110 1.83 -13.88 -8.24
N GLU A 111 1.12 -13.63 -7.16
CA GLU A 111 -0.11 -14.32 -6.79
C GLU A 111 -1.37 -13.63 -7.32
N ASP A 112 -2.43 -14.41 -7.48
CA ASP A 112 -3.78 -13.93 -7.72
C ASP A 112 -4.37 -13.32 -6.44
N LEU A 113 -4.63 -12.03 -6.46
CA LEU A 113 -5.14 -11.26 -5.34
C LEU A 113 -6.67 -11.16 -5.29
N THR A 114 -7.39 -11.86 -6.18
CA THR A 114 -8.85 -11.73 -6.33
C THR A 114 -9.59 -11.99 -5.01
N ASP A 115 -9.26 -13.07 -4.32
CA ASP A 115 -9.88 -13.40 -3.03
C ASP A 115 -9.52 -12.40 -1.95
N SER A 116 -8.26 -11.97 -1.89
CA SER A 116 -7.80 -10.95 -0.95
C SER A 116 -8.49 -9.60 -1.20
N TYR A 117 -8.64 -9.21 -2.45
CA TYR A 117 -9.38 -8.01 -2.83
C TYR A 117 -10.85 -8.08 -2.38
N ASN A 118 -11.52 -9.20 -2.67
CA ASN A 118 -12.93 -9.36 -2.38
C ASN A 118 -13.22 -9.42 -0.87
N ASN A 119 -12.39 -10.13 -0.12
CA ASN A 119 -12.64 -10.45 1.28
C ASN A 119 -11.98 -9.46 2.26
N CYS A 120 -10.81 -8.93 1.94
CA CYS A 120 -9.99 -8.19 2.89
C CYS A 120 -9.93 -6.69 2.63
N LEU A 121 -10.26 -6.20 1.42
CA LEU A 121 -10.35 -4.76 1.20
C LEU A 121 -11.60 -4.18 1.87
N THR A 122 -11.42 -3.02 2.51
CA THR A 122 -12.55 -2.26 3.05
C THR A 122 -13.41 -1.65 1.95
N ASP A 123 -14.69 -1.45 2.21
CA ASP A 123 -15.61 -0.77 1.28
C ASP A 123 -15.12 0.63 0.90
N ARG A 124 -14.42 1.31 1.82
CA ARG A 124 -13.81 2.61 1.54
C ARG A 124 -12.77 2.53 0.42
N ILE A 125 -11.88 1.54 0.46
CA ILE A 125 -10.85 1.38 -0.58
C ILE A 125 -11.50 0.93 -1.90
N LYS A 126 -12.45 0.01 -1.86
CA LYS A 126 -13.22 -0.40 -3.05
C LYS A 126 -13.95 0.77 -3.70
N SER A 127 -14.58 1.63 -2.91
CA SER A 127 -15.26 2.83 -3.40
C SER A 127 -14.28 3.84 -4.01
N MET A 128 -13.07 3.96 -3.43
CA MET A 128 -12.02 4.81 -3.97
C MET A 128 -11.55 4.30 -5.34
N TYR A 129 -11.29 3.01 -5.49
CA TYR A 129 -10.95 2.45 -6.80
C TYR A 129 -12.09 2.62 -7.81
N ALA A 130 -13.33 2.38 -7.41
CA ALA A 130 -14.50 2.56 -8.26
C ALA A 130 -14.69 4.02 -8.76
N SER A 131 -14.21 5.02 -8.01
CA SER A 131 -14.28 6.42 -8.42
C SER A 131 -13.45 6.75 -9.67
N TYR A 132 -12.49 5.92 -10.02
CA TYR A 132 -11.69 6.03 -11.25
C TYR A 132 -12.34 5.34 -12.46
N GLY A 133 -13.54 4.77 -12.31
CA GLY A 133 -14.17 3.94 -13.32
C GLY A 133 -13.50 2.55 -13.42
N SER A 134 -13.74 1.83 -14.52
CA SER A 134 -13.17 0.49 -14.70
C SER A 134 -11.68 0.51 -15.06
N ALA A 135 -11.22 1.56 -15.74
CA ALA A 135 -9.89 1.62 -16.34
C ALA A 135 -8.75 1.33 -15.34
N LEU A 136 -8.89 1.78 -14.10
CA LEU A 136 -7.87 1.53 -13.07
C LEU A 136 -7.71 0.04 -12.74
N MET A 137 -8.82 -0.66 -12.54
CA MET A 137 -8.81 -2.09 -12.24
C MET A 137 -8.54 -2.95 -13.48
N ASP A 138 -8.93 -2.48 -14.67
CA ASP A 138 -8.63 -3.16 -15.94
C ASP A 138 -7.12 -3.28 -16.17
N MET A 139 -6.32 -2.30 -15.73
CA MET A 139 -4.86 -2.33 -15.84
C MET A 139 -4.18 -3.44 -15.02
N VAL A 140 -4.82 -3.94 -14.00
CA VAL A 140 -4.25 -4.95 -13.08
C VAL A 140 -5.00 -6.28 -13.13
N THR A 141 -6.02 -6.40 -14.00
CA THR A 141 -6.83 -7.60 -14.14
C THR A 141 -6.44 -8.36 -15.42
N TYR A 142 -5.98 -9.58 -15.27
CA TYR A 142 -5.54 -10.47 -16.35
C TYR A 142 -6.29 -11.80 -16.25
N ASP A 143 -6.93 -12.21 -17.34
CA ASP A 143 -7.76 -13.43 -17.38
C ASP A 143 -8.79 -13.53 -16.24
N GLY A 144 -9.37 -12.38 -15.86
CA GLY A 144 -10.35 -12.29 -14.79
C GLY A 144 -9.77 -12.32 -13.37
N LYS A 145 -8.45 -12.30 -13.22
CA LYS A 145 -7.73 -12.32 -11.94
C LYS A 145 -7.11 -10.97 -11.66
N ILE A 146 -7.24 -10.49 -10.43
CA ILE A 146 -6.58 -9.28 -9.95
C ILE A 146 -5.14 -9.63 -9.58
N MET A 147 -4.17 -9.19 -10.38
CA MET A 147 -2.76 -9.55 -10.22
C MET A 147 -1.94 -8.51 -9.47
N ALA A 148 -2.47 -7.33 -9.25
CA ALA A 148 -1.85 -6.27 -8.45
C ALA A 148 -2.93 -5.34 -7.86
N LEU A 149 -2.54 -4.52 -6.88
CA LEU A 149 -3.36 -3.41 -6.41
C LEU A 149 -2.79 -2.11 -7.00
N PRO A 150 -3.60 -1.32 -7.73
CA PRO A 150 -3.10 -0.08 -8.33
C PRO A 150 -2.83 0.97 -7.26
N GLU A 151 -1.72 1.68 -7.41
CA GLU A 151 -1.47 2.88 -6.62
C GLU A 151 -2.33 4.03 -7.16
N THR A 152 -3.02 4.72 -6.28
CA THR A 152 -3.82 5.90 -6.63
C THR A 152 -3.07 7.15 -6.20
N ASN A 153 -2.85 8.05 -7.14
CA ASN A 153 -2.20 9.32 -6.87
C ASN A 153 -3.20 10.47 -6.95
N ILE A 154 -3.15 11.35 -5.97
CA ILE A 154 -3.98 12.56 -5.90
C ILE A 154 -3.29 13.80 -6.52
N THR A 155 -2.18 13.61 -7.24
CA THR A 155 -1.43 14.73 -7.85
C THR A 155 -2.27 15.55 -8.83
N ASP A 156 -3.29 14.97 -9.41
CA ASP A 156 -4.24 15.64 -10.30
C ASP A 156 -5.48 16.17 -9.57
N GLY A 157 -5.40 16.29 -8.26
CA GLY A 157 -6.47 16.88 -7.45
C GLY A 157 -6.78 18.33 -7.85
N PRO A 158 -7.97 18.84 -7.53
CA PRO A 158 -8.32 20.21 -7.86
C PRO A 158 -7.32 21.18 -7.23
N ASN A 159 -6.87 22.13 -8.04
CA ASN A 159 -6.06 23.23 -7.53
C ASN A 159 -6.91 24.06 -6.56
N LEU A 160 -6.40 24.23 -5.33
CA LEU A 160 -7.01 25.08 -4.33
C LEU A 160 -6.43 26.47 -4.43
N VAL A 161 -7.27 27.45 -4.63
CA VAL A 161 -6.89 28.87 -4.61
C VAL A 161 -7.09 29.41 -3.21
N TRP A 162 -6.00 29.86 -2.59
CA TRP A 162 -6.03 30.54 -1.30
C TRP A 162 -5.99 32.05 -1.51
N LEU A 163 -7.03 32.72 -0.99
CA LEU A 163 -7.12 34.18 -1.03
C LEU A 163 -6.97 34.75 0.39
N ARG A 164 -6.22 35.81 0.51
CA ARG A 164 -6.13 36.52 1.78
C ARG A 164 -7.42 37.30 2.02
N LYS A 165 -8.11 36.92 3.09
CA LYS A 165 -9.40 37.52 3.44
C LYS A 165 -9.30 39.02 3.67
N ASP A 166 -8.25 39.49 4.36
CA ASP A 166 -8.02 40.91 4.63
C ASP A 166 -7.86 41.71 3.33
N TRP A 167 -7.25 41.16 2.29
CA TRP A 167 -7.16 41.80 0.99
C TRP A 167 -8.49 41.82 0.25
N MET A 168 -9.26 40.76 0.33
CA MET A 168 -10.60 40.73 -0.26
C MET A 168 -11.49 41.78 0.39
N ASP A 169 -11.46 41.91 1.72
CA ASP A 169 -12.24 42.89 2.46
C ASP A 169 -11.84 44.37 2.05
N ILE A 170 -10.55 44.64 1.80
CA ILE A 170 -10.07 45.95 1.34
C ILE A 170 -10.53 46.26 -0.09
N LEU A 171 -10.58 45.23 -0.94
CA LEU A 171 -10.95 45.40 -2.35
C LEU A 171 -12.48 45.28 -2.59
N GLY A 172 -13.26 45.01 -1.57
CA GLY A 172 -14.73 44.85 -1.66
C GLY A 172 -15.16 43.60 -2.44
N LEU A 173 -14.37 42.54 -2.43
CA LEU A 173 -14.63 41.25 -3.12
C LEU A 173 -15.24 40.24 -2.18
#